data_ce1d8fe7f2728e39e08dc858a65babba
#
_entry.id   ce1d8fe7f2728e39e08dc858a65babba
#
_cell.length_a   1.000
_cell.length_b   1.000
_cell.length_c   1.000
_cell.angle_alpha   90.00
_cell.angle_beta   90.00
_cell.angle_gamma   90.00
#
_symmetry.space_group_name_H-M   'P 1'
#
loop_
_entity.id
_entity.type
_entity.pdbx_description
1 polymer ?
#
loop_
_entity_poly.entity_id
_entity_poly.type
_entity_poly.pdbx_seq_one_letter_code
_entity_poly.pdbx_strand_id
1 'polypeptide(L)'
;MITARLGLRARLYLASASILMLFAFNVATHLWGSYARSESVMAYRIATEATGLVRGIQQGLATEHQRVQVLAALRETNAPIRATQRDQANAELSSISDQLRALGGLSDVQTETAFREFYKAASDLLDEWAKFYRNYNNPSLPT
;
A
#
# COMPACT_ATOMS: atom_id res chain seq x y z
N MET A 1 33.05 -0.26 -51.75
CA MET A 1 34.50 -0.28 -52.13
C MET A 1 35.22 1.01 -51.72
N ILE A 2 35.12 1.46 -50.46
CA ILE A 2 35.77 2.71 -49.96
C ILE A 2 36.97 2.39 -49.02
N THR A 3 37.23 1.14 -48.68
CA THR A 3 38.21 0.74 -47.69
C THR A 3 39.65 0.54 -48.23
N ALA A 4 39.89 0.65 -49.57
CA ALA A 4 41.16 0.30 -50.19
C ALA A 4 42.23 1.40 -50.13
N ARG A 5 41.96 2.64 -49.69
CA ARG A 5 42.89 3.77 -49.67
C ARG A 5 43.23 4.32 -48.30
N LEU A 6 42.73 3.73 -47.23
CA LEU A 6 43.04 4.17 -45.87
C LEU A 6 44.38 3.53 -45.42
N GLY A 7 45.36 4.35 -45.04
CA GLY A 7 46.61 3.86 -44.47
C GLY A 7 46.40 3.00 -43.22
N LEU A 8 47.36 2.13 -42.91
CA LEU A 8 47.28 1.18 -41.78
C LEU A 8 46.87 1.82 -40.44
N ARG A 9 47.33 3.04 -40.18
CA ARG A 9 46.96 3.82 -38.98
C ARG A 9 45.49 4.16 -38.93
N ALA A 10 44.91 4.60 -40.05
CA ALA A 10 43.50 4.95 -40.13
C ALA A 10 42.59 3.71 -39.94
N ARG A 11 43.00 2.54 -40.42
CA ARG A 11 42.26 1.27 -40.20
C ARG A 11 42.30 0.84 -38.75
N LEU A 12 43.46 1.01 -38.05
CA LEU A 12 43.56 0.73 -36.61
C LEU A 12 42.69 1.68 -35.78
N TYR A 13 42.64 2.98 -36.07
CA TYR A 13 41.77 3.92 -35.37
C TYR A 13 40.28 3.61 -35.60
N LEU A 14 39.88 3.26 -36.80
CA LEU A 14 38.50 2.87 -37.11
C LEU A 14 38.09 1.58 -36.36
N ALA A 15 38.97 0.60 -36.35
CA ALA A 15 38.73 -0.65 -35.58
C ALA A 15 38.58 -0.39 -34.08
N SER A 16 39.49 0.41 -33.49
CA SER A 16 39.45 0.77 -32.09
C SER A 16 38.19 1.60 -31.75
N ALA A 17 37.83 2.56 -32.61
CA ALA A 17 36.62 3.35 -32.43
C ALA A 17 35.34 2.50 -32.49
N SER A 18 35.30 1.53 -33.41
CA SER A 18 34.16 0.59 -33.54
C SER A 18 34.03 -0.30 -32.29
N ILE A 19 35.12 -0.80 -31.76
CA ILE A 19 35.13 -1.62 -30.53
C ILE A 19 34.64 -0.79 -29.34
N LEU A 20 35.16 0.43 -29.18
CA LEU A 20 34.73 1.34 -28.12
C LEU A 20 33.25 1.70 -28.23
N MET A 21 32.73 1.94 -29.43
CA MET A 21 31.31 2.23 -29.67
C MET A 21 30.40 1.04 -29.32
N LEU A 22 30.82 -0.18 -29.71
CA LEU A 22 30.10 -1.40 -29.34
C LEU A 22 30.11 -1.64 -27.84
N PHE A 23 31.22 -1.38 -27.18
CA PHE A 23 31.32 -1.49 -25.73
C PHE A 23 30.42 -0.46 -25.03
N ALA A 24 30.48 0.80 -25.43
CA ALA A 24 29.62 1.86 -24.89
C ALA A 24 28.11 1.56 -25.08
N PHE A 25 27.72 1.05 -26.25
CA PHE A 25 26.36 0.64 -26.55
C PHE A 25 25.91 -0.53 -25.65
N ASN A 26 26.78 -1.53 -25.45
CA ASN A 26 26.49 -2.67 -24.58
C ASN A 26 26.29 -2.22 -23.13
N VAL A 27 27.17 -1.36 -22.61
CA VAL A 27 27.06 -0.79 -21.25
C VAL A 27 25.77 0.04 -21.12
N ALA A 28 25.45 0.88 -22.10
CA ALA A 28 24.24 1.70 -22.08
C ALA A 28 22.98 0.84 -22.07
N THR A 29 22.91 -0.21 -22.90
CA THR A 29 21.73 -1.13 -22.91
C THR A 29 21.62 -1.93 -21.63
N HIS A 30 22.74 -2.32 -21.04
CA HIS A 30 22.73 -3.04 -19.75
C HIS A 30 22.26 -2.15 -18.60
N LEU A 31 22.73 -0.91 -18.55
CA LEU A 31 22.30 0.08 -17.55
C LEU A 31 20.81 0.42 -17.71
N TRP A 32 20.35 0.63 -18.94
CA TRP A 32 18.93 0.91 -19.22
C TRP A 32 18.03 -0.26 -18.82
N GLY A 33 18.41 -1.50 -19.18
CA GLY A 33 17.68 -2.70 -18.78
C GLY A 33 17.66 -2.92 -17.26
N SER A 34 18.72 -2.54 -16.55
CA SER A 34 18.79 -2.58 -15.09
C SER A 34 17.86 -1.52 -14.47
N TYR A 35 17.83 -0.31 -15.02
CA TYR A 35 16.99 0.79 -14.55
C TYR A 35 15.48 0.47 -14.70
N ALA A 36 15.07 0.02 -15.89
CA ALA A 36 13.70 -0.39 -16.17
C ALA A 36 13.23 -1.57 -15.29
N ARG A 37 14.16 -2.48 -14.96
CA ARG A 37 13.87 -3.63 -14.10
C ARG A 37 13.73 -3.22 -12.63
N SER A 38 14.49 -2.26 -12.15
CA SER A 38 14.38 -1.76 -10.77
C SER A 38 13.06 -1.01 -10.55
N GLU A 39 12.59 -0.25 -11.53
CA GLU A 39 11.33 0.49 -11.47
C GLU A 39 10.12 -0.46 -11.44
N SER A 40 10.14 -1.52 -12.26
CA SER A 40 9.08 -2.53 -12.26
C SER A 40 9.05 -3.38 -10.97
N VAL A 41 10.20 -3.68 -10.38
CA VAL A 41 10.28 -4.40 -9.09
C VAL A 41 9.74 -3.53 -7.95
N MET A 42 10.05 -2.23 -7.97
CA MET A 42 9.54 -1.29 -6.97
C MET A 42 8.01 -1.14 -7.06
N ALA A 43 7.47 -0.97 -8.27
CA ALA A 43 6.03 -0.93 -8.50
C ALA A 43 5.32 -2.22 -8.06
N TYR A 44 5.91 -3.38 -8.36
CA TYR A 44 5.38 -4.67 -7.91
C TYR A 44 5.37 -4.81 -6.38
N ARG A 45 6.43 -4.35 -5.72
CA ARG A 45 6.53 -4.37 -4.25
C ARG A 45 5.46 -3.49 -3.62
N ILE A 46 5.29 -2.26 -4.11
CA ILE A 46 4.25 -1.33 -3.63
C ILE A 46 2.84 -1.91 -3.83
N ALA A 47 2.57 -2.48 -5.00
CA ALA A 47 1.28 -3.12 -5.29
C ALA A 47 0.99 -4.33 -4.38
N THR A 48 2.01 -5.14 -4.08
CA THR A 48 1.89 -6.28 -3.17
C THR A 48 1.63 -5.83 -1.73
N GLU A 49 2.34 -4.81 -1.27
CA GLU A 49 2.17 -4.22 0.06
C GLU A 49 0.77 -3.58 0.20
N ALA A 50 0.34 -2.78 -0.79
CA ALA A 50 -0.99 -2.21 -0.82
C ALA A 50 -2.09 -3.27 -0.79
N THR A 51 -1.95 -4.35 -1.56
CA THR A 51 -2.89 -5.47 -1.57
C THR A 51 -2.98 -6.17 -0.21
N GLY A 52 -1.84 -6.34 0.46
CA GLY A 52 -1.76 -6.90 1.81
C GLY A 52 -2.51 -6.03 2.83
N LEU A 53 -2.26 -4.73 2.82
CA LEU A 53 -2.92 -3.76 3.70
C LEU A 53 -4.44 -3.70 3.45
N VAL A 54 -4.88 -3.63 2.19
CA VAL A 54 -6.31 -3.62 1.83
C VAL A 54 -7.00 -4.87 2.34
N ARG A 55 -6.40 -6.05 2.16
CA ARG A 55 -6.95 -7.31 2.67
C ARG A 55 -7.05 -7.32 4.20
N GLY A 56 -6.01 -6.85 4.89
CA GLY A 56 -5.99 -6.73 6.35
C GLY A 56 -7.09 -5.81 6.86
N ILE A 57 -7.26 -4.64 6.24
CA ILE A 57 -8.31 -3.68 6.56
C ILE A 57 -9.70 -4.28 6.34
N GLN A 58 -9.95 -4.90 5.18
CA GLN A 58 -11.23 -5.54 4.87
C GLN A 58 -11.59 -6.61 5.88
N GLN A 59 -10.62 -7.47 6.24
CA GLN A 59 -10.83 -8.52 7.22
C GLN A 59 -11.10 -7.94 8.62
N GLY A 60 -10.34 -6.91 9.03
CA GLY A 60 -10.54 -6.22 10.30
C GLY A 60 -11.92 -5.57 10.38
N LEU A 61 -12.33 -4.82 9.35
CA LEU A 61 -13.65 -4.18 9.28
C LEU A 61 -14.79 -5.21 9.32
N ALA A 62 -14.65 -6.33 8.60
CA ALA A 62 -15.68 -7.38 8.60
C ALA A 62 -15.83 -8.04 9.98
N THR A 63 -14.71 -8.34 10.64
CA THR A 63 -14.70 -8.93 11.99
C THR A 63 -15.32 -7.99 13.01
N GLU A 64 -14.94 -6.71 12.95
CA GLU A 64 -15.44 -5.70 13.88
C GLU A 64 -16.92 -5.39 13.66
N HIS A 65 -17.35 -5.32 12.40
CA HIS A 65 -18.76 -5.18 12.06
C HIS A 65 -19.62 -6.29 12.67
N GLN A 66 -19.19 -7.55 12.54
CA GLN A 66 -19.89 -8.69 13.15
C GLN A 66 -19.91 -8.59 14.67
N ARG A 67 -18.81 -8.16 15.30
CA ARG A 67 -18.76 -7.96 16.74
C ARG A 67 -19.72 -6.87 17.20
N VAL A 68 -19.75 -5.73 16.53
CA VAL A 68 -20.67 -4.62 16.85
C VAL A 68 -22.11 -5.06 16.72
N GLN A 69 -22.47 -5.83 15.68
CA GLN A 69 -23.83 -6.38 15.54
C GLN A 69 -24.23 -7.28 16.71
N VAL A 70 -23.36 -8.19 17.11
CA VAL A 70 -23.62 -9.08 18.26
C VAL A 70 -23.76 -8.27 19.56
N LEU A 71 -22.91 -7.29 19.77
CA LEU A 71 -22.97 -6.43 20.95
C LEU A 71 -24.19 -5.53 20.96
N ALA A 72 -24.62 -5.03 19.80
CA ALA A 72 -25.85 -4.26 19.69
C ALA A 72 -27.08 -5.09 20.12
N ALA A 73 -27.18 -6.34 19.66
CA ALA A 73 -28.22 -7.26 20.07
C ALA A 73 -28.15 -7.59 21.57
N LEU A 74 -26.96 -7.76 22.12
CA LEU A 74 -26.76 -7.98 23.58
C LEU A 74 -27.13 -6.75 24.42
N ARG A 75 -26.92 -5.54 23.88
CA ARG A 75 -27.33 -4.29 24.55
C ARG A 75 -28.85 -4.21 24.76
N GLU A 76 -29.64 -4.73 23.84
CA GLU A 76 -31.10 -4.79 23.97
C GLU A 76 -31.53 -5.64 25.20
N THR A 77 -30.70 -6.60 25.60
CA THR A 77 -30.91 -7.43 26.80
C THR A 77 -30.26 -6.86 28.06
N ASN A 78 -29.75 -5.61 28.03
CA ASN A 78 -29.01 -4.95 29.11
C ASN A 78 -27.77 -5.72 29.58
N ALA A 79 -27.15 -6.52 28.73
CA ALA A 79 -25.91 -7.24 29.06
C ALA A 79 -24.71 -6.28 29.02
N PRO A 80 -23.97 -6.08 30.14
CA PRO A 80 -22.83 -5.17 30.16
C PRO A 80 -21.64 -5.77 29.38
N ILE A 81 -20.92 -4.92 28.64
CA ILE A 81 -19.63 -5.31 28.06
C ILE A 81 -18.54 -5.28 29.14
N ARG A 82 -17.68 -6.30 29.15
CA ARG A 82 -16.54 -6.35 30.06
C ARG A 82 -15.44 -5.36 29.62
N ALA A 83 -14.71 -4.81 30.59
CA ALA A 83 -13.59 -3.90 30.30
C ALA A 83 -12.58 -4.51 29.32
N THR A 84 -12.21 -5.77 29.51
CA THR A 84 -11.27 -6.49 28.65
C THR A 84 -11.76 -6.60 27.19
N GLN A 85 -13.06 -6.79 26.98
CA GLN A 85 -13.64 -6.84 25.63
C GLN A 85 -13.61 -5.47 24.94
N ARG A 86 -13.85 -4.40 25.71
CA ARG A 86 -13.74 -3.04 25.20
C ARG A 86 -12.29 -2.67 24.87
N ASP A 87 -11.35 -3.05 25.71
CA ASP A 87 -9.92 -2.76 25.50
C ASP A 87 -9.41 -3.53 24.27
N GLN A 88 -9.85 -4.77 24.08
CA GLN A 88 -9.54 -5.54 22.87
C GLN A 88 -10.13 -4.90 21.62
N ALA A 89 -11.39 -4.47 21.65
CA ALA A 89 -12.01 -3.79 20.53
C ALA A 89 -11.27 -2.47 20.16
N ASN A 90 -10.90 -1.69 21.17
CA ASN A 90 -10.12 -0.45 20.94
C ASN A 90 -8.76 -0.75 20.32
N ALA A 91 -8.07 -1.83 20.73
CA ALA A 91 -6.81 -2.24 20.14
C ALA A 91 -6.97 -2.64 18.66
N GLU A 92 -8.05 -3.36 18.32
CA GLU A 92 -8.35 -3.76 16.95
C GLU A 92 -8.72 -2.55 16.07
N LEU A 93 -9.54 -1.61 16.57
CA LEU A 93 -9.84 -0.36 15.86
C LEU A 93 -8.56 0.46 15.59
N SER A 94 -7.67 0.53 16.58
CA SER A 94 -6.36 1.19 16.41
C SER A 94 -5.53 0.50 15.32
N SER A 95 -5.48 -0.84 15.33
CA SER A 95 -4.76 -1.61 14.31
C SER A 95 -5.28 -1.35 12.89
N ILE A 96 -6.60 -1.31 12.71
CA ILE A 96 -7.21 -0.99 11.40
C ILE A 96 -6.87 0.44 10.99
N SER A 97 -6.93 1.40 11.92
CA SER A 97 -6.55 2.80 11.67
C SER A 97 -5.09 2.94 11.25
N ASP A 98 -4.18 2.20 11.88
CA ASP A 98 -2.75 2.21 11.53
C ASP A 98 -2.51 1.60 10.14
N GLN A 99 -3.22 0.52 9.78
CA GLN A 99 -3.15 -0.05 8.44
C GLN A 99 -3.71 0.91 7.37
N LEU A 100 -4.81 1.62 7.67
CA LEU A 100 -5.35 2.67 6.79
C LEU A 100 -4.34 3.79 6.57
N ARG A 101 -3.67 4.23 7.64
CA ARG A 101 -2.62 5.26 7.57
C ARG A 101 -1.42 4.78 6.78
N ALA A 102 -0.98 3.53 6.98
CA ALA A 102 0.11 2.93 6.22
C ALA A 102 -0.23 2.84 4.72
N LEU A 103 -1.45 2.42 4.37
CA LEU A 103 -1.94 2.39 2.99
C LEU A 103 -1.93 3.80 2.37
N GLY A 104 -2.37 4.82 3.13
CA GLY A 104 -2.32 6.22 2.71
C GLY A 104 -0.91 6.78 2.56
N GLY A 105 0.09 6.17 3.19
CA GLY A 105 1.51 6.54 3.04
C GLY A 105 2.17 6.04 1.75
N LEU A 106 1.53 5.13 1.02
CA LEU A 106 2.02 4.67 -0.28
C LEU A 106 1.77 5.74 -1.34
N SER A 107 2.83 6.25 -1.95
CA SER A 107 2.84 7.48 -2.76
C SER A 107 1.85 7.50 -3.93
N ASP A 108 1.52 6.36 -4.51
CA ASP A 108 0.65 6.27 -5.68
C ASP A 108 -0.84 6.17 -5.31
N VAL A 109 -1.15 5.78 -4.08
CA VAL A 109 -2.53 5.51 -3.63
C VAL A 109 -3.26 6.80 -3.24
N GLN A 110 -2.53 7.80 -2.72
CA GLN A 110 -3.14 9.06 -2.24
C GLN A 110 -3.82 9.90 -3.33
N THR A 111 -3.43 9.74 -4.59
CA THR A 111 -3.97 10.51 -5.72
C THR A 111 -5.27 9.93 -6.25
N GLU A 112 -5.60 8.70 -5.96
CA GLU A 112 -6.83 8.05 -6.42
C GLU A 112 -8.06 8.53 -5.64
N THR A 113 -9.07 9.01 -6.37
CA THR A 113 -10.36 9.45 -5.80
C THR A 113 -11.04 8.32 -5.04
N ALA A 114 -11.02 7.10 -5.58
CA ALA A 114 -11.59 5.91 -4.95
C ALA A 114 -10.96 5.59 -3.59
N PHE A 115 -9.62 5.78 -3.48
CA PHE A 115 -8.94 5.61 -2.20
C PHE A 115 -9.38 6.64 -1.16
N ARG A 116 -9.50 7.91 -1.56
CA ARG A 116 -9.93 8.97 -0.63
C ARG A 116 -11.34 8.74 -0.11
N GLU A 117 -12.25 8.30 -0.97
CA GLU A 117 -13.62 7.94 -0.58
C GLU A 117 -13.62 6.74 0.36
N PHE A 118 -12.86 5.69 0.04
CA PHE A 118 -12.71 4.52 0.91
C PHE A 118 -12.11 4.89 2.27
N TYR A 119 -11.03 5.67 2.27
CA TYR A 119 -10.35 6.11 3.49
C TYR A 119 -11.30 6.89 4.40
N LYS A 120 -12.07 7.83 3.82
CA LYS A 120 -13.06 8.62 4.55
C LYS A 120 -14.15 7.71 5.14
N ALA A 121 -14.76 6.85 4.32
CA ALA A 121 -15.82 5.95 4.77
C ALA A 121 -15.35 4.99 5.88
N ALA A 122 -14.14 4.43 5.75
CA ALA A 122 -13.57 3.56 6.76
C ALA A 122 -13.26 4.32 8.06
N SER A 123 -12.70 5.53 7.97
CA SER A 123 -12.42 6.37 9.14
C SER A 123 -13.69 6.77 9.87
N ASP A 124 -14.72 7.21 9.14
CA ASP A 124 -16.02 7.57 9.72
C ASP A 124 -16.65 6.36 10.45
N LEU A 125 -16.55 5.17 9.86
CA LEU A 125 -17.07 3.93 10.46
C LEU A 125 -16.30 3.54 11.74
N LEU A 126 -14.98 3.66 11.74
CA LEU A 126 -14.16 3.40 12.93
C LEU A 126 -14.50 4.37 14.08
N ASP A 127 -14.74 5.64 13.76
CA ASP A 127 -15.14 6.64 14.73
C ASP A 127 -16.54 6.33 15.32
N GLU A 128 -17.49 5.87 14.51
CA GLU A 128 -18.79 5.44 14.98
C GLU A 128 -18.69 4.23 15.91
N TRP A 129 -17.90 3.24 15.56
CA TRP A 129 -17.68 2.08 16.44
C TRP A 129 -16.97 2.45 17.73
N ALA A 130 -15.99 3.35 17.69
CA ALA A 130 -15.34 3.87 18.90
C ALA A 130 -16.33 4.60 19.82
N LYS A 131 -17.28 5.36 19.26
CA LYS A 131 -18.38 5.98 20.00
C LYS A 131 -19.32 4.93 20.60
N PHE A 132 -19.67 3.90 19.82
CA PHE A 132 -20.50 2.79 20.27
C PHE A 132 -19.89 2.12 21.50
N TYR A 133 -18.60 1.76 21.46
CA TYR A 133 -17.91 1.13 22.60
C TYR A 133 -17.80 2.02 23.83
N ARG A 134 -17.58 3.32 23.66
CA ARG A 134 -17.56 4.27 24.77
C ARG A 134 -18.91 4.37 25.46
N ASN A 135 -19.98 4.35 24.71
CA ASN A 135 -21.32 4.59 25.18
C ASN A 135 -22.10 3.30 25.49
N TYR A 136 -21.50 2.14 25.27
CA TYR A 136 -22.19 0.86 25.38
C TYR A 136 -22.85 0.64 26.73
N ASN A 137 -22.14 0.89 27.84
CA ASN A 137 -22.63 0.72 29.21
C ASN A 137 -23.43 1.94 29.71
N ASN A 138 -23.65 2.94 28.88
CA ASN A 138 -24.33 4.17 29.25
C ASN A 138 -25.55 4.42 28.34
N PRO A 139 -26.71 3.76 28.60
CA PRO A 139 -27.87 3.78 27.71
C PRO A 139 -28.56 5.14 27.59
N SER A 140 -28.22 6.12 28.44
CA SER A 140 -28.79 7.47 28.40
C SER A 140 -28.14 8.40 27.36
N LEU A 141 -27.05 7.97 26.69
CA LEU A 141 -26.42 8.75 25.63
C LEU A 141 -26.92 8.27 24.27
N PRO A 142 -27.41 9.18 23.38
CA PRO A 142 -27.81 8.81 22.04
C PRO A 142 -26.62 8.25 21.26
N THR A 143 -26.86 7.17 20.53
CA THR A 143 -25.90 6.55 19.59
C THR A 143 -25.83 7.34 18.30
#